data_da2d31fc48bdc8cea6990d06f28d6dac
#
_entry.id   da2d31fc48bdc8cea6990d06f28d6dac
#
_cell.length_a   1.000
_cell.length_b   1.000
_cell.length_c   1.000
_cell.angle_alpha   90.00
_cell.angle_beta   90.00
_cell.angle_gamma   90.00
#
_symmetry.space_group_name_H-M   'P 1'
#
loop_
_entity.id
_entity.type
_entity.pdbx_description
1 polymer ?
#
loop_
_entity_poly.entity_id
_entity_poly.type
_entity_poly.pdbx_seq_one_letter_code
_entity_poly.pdbx_strand_id
1 'polypeptide(L)'
;MKCGDVLSDGLNLRPANFDDRRILFEWRNDSLTRKNSLHTETVNWEKHCQWFEKILDTHRLLFILEDKYYPVGQVRIDIENGVGTVNYSIAPDKRGLGYGKIILQLCENYLYEKQFSISLRGIVKKDNIASQKIFLSLNYAEKEDDNYFVYEKTALSHHKIKNTISGGNTPYQ
;
A
#
# COMPACT_ATOMS: atom_id res chain seq x y z
N MET A 1 15.73 -17.69 1.02
CA MET A 1 14.65 -17.26 1.94
C MET A 1 13.42 -16.98 1.09
N LYS A 2 12.36 -17.77 1.27
CA LYS A 2 11.12 -17.62 0.51
C LYS A 2 10.33 -16.44 1.11
N CYS A 3 10.35 -15.29 0.47
CA CYS A 3 9.45 -14.20 0.76
C CYS A 3 8.39 -14.23 -0.35
N GLY A 4 7.20 -14.64 -0.01
CA GLY A 4 6.10 -14.69 -0.97
C GLY A 4 5.08 -15.74 -0.59
N ASP A 5 4.25 -15.47 0.41
CA ASP A 5 2.97 -16.17 0.50
C ASP A 5 2.10 -15.61 -0.61
N VAL A 6 1.96 -16.40 -1.68
CA VAL A 6 1.00 -16.18 -2.75
C VAL A 6 -0.39 -16.31 -2.14
N LEU A 7 -1.01 -15.18 -1.81
CA LEU A 7 -2.42 -15.17 -1.52
C LEU A 7 -3.15 -15.56 -2.82
N SER A 8 -4.02 -16.56 -2.72
CA SER A 8 -4.85 -17.16 -3.75
C SER A 8 -4.94 -16.32 -5.03
N ASP A 9 -4.60 -16.94 -6.16
CA ASP A 9 -4.82 -16.45 -7.53
C ASP A 9 -3.79 -15.48 -8.15
N GLY A 10 -2.52 -15.54 -7.76
CA GLY A 10 -1.45 -14.87 -8.53
C GLY A 10 -1.10 -13.46 -8.07
N LEU A 11 -1.65 -12.98 -6.94
CA LEU A 11 -1.29 -11.70 -6.33
C LEU A 11 -0.02 -11.86 -5.46
N ASN A 12 0.92 -10.95 -5.64
CA ASN A 12 2.19 -10.93 -4.91
C ASN A 12 2.58 -9.50 -4.54
N LEU A 13 3.00 -9.28 -3.29
CA LEU A 13 3.60 -8.02 -2.83
C LEU A 13 5.09 -8.24 -2.65
N ARG A 14 5.91 -7.66 -3.51
CA ARG A 14 7.37 -7.76 -3.44
C ARG A 14 8.06 -6.43 -3.17
N PRO A 15 9.24 -6.41 -2.55
CA PRO A 15 10.06 -5.21 -2.50
C PRO A 15 10.32 -4.67 -3.92
N ALA A 16 10.34 -3.34 -4.04
CA ALA A 16 10.77 -2.71 -5.30
C ALA A 16 12.25 -2.98 -5.55
N ASN A 17 12.60 -3.10 -6.83
CA ASN A 17 13.97 -3.27 -7.28
C ASN A 17 14.30 -2.25 -8.39
N PHE A 18 15.53 -2.27 -8.91
CA PHE A 18 16.01 -1.27 -9.85
C PHE A 18 15.22 -1.20 -11.17
N ASP A 19 14.62 -2.31 -11.57
CA ASP A 19 13.82 -2.40 -12.81
C ASP A 19 12.49 -1.66 -12.72
N ASP A 20 11.98 -1.44 -11.48
CA ASP A 20 10.73 -0.73 -11.24
C ASP A 20 10.83 0.79 -11.41
N ARG A 21 12.03 1.34 -11.53
CA ARG A 21 12.28 2.79 -11.58
C ARG A 21 11.43 3.49 -12.63
N ARG A 22 11.36 2.91 -13.85
CA ARG A 22 10.65 3.54 -14.95
C ARG A 22 9.13 3.52 -14.76
N ILE A 23 8.58 2.40 -14.36
CA ILE A 23 7.12 2.28 -14.17
C ILE A 23 6.65 3.16 -13.02
N LEU A 24 7.43 3.28 -11.94
CA LEU A 24 7.13 4.16 -10.81
C LEU A 24 7.17 5.64 -11.24
N PHE A 25 8.09 6.03 -12.11
CA PHE A 25 8.12 7.37 -12.70
C PHE A 25 6.86 7.67 -13.52
N GLU A 26 6.44 6.74 -14.35
CA GLU A 26 5.25 6.87 -15.19
C GLU A 26 3.98 6.99 -14.32
N TRP A 27 3.83 6.11 -13.32
CA TRP A 27 2.70 6.18 -12.39
C TRP A 27 2.69 7.46 -11.54
N ARG A 28 3.86 7.95 -11.11
CA ARG A 28 3.96 9.20 -10.35
C ARG A 28 3.51 10.41 -11.17
N ASN A 29 3.79 10.41 -12.46
CA ASN A 29 3.46 11.51 -13.38
C ASN A 29 2.07 11.38 -14.03
N ASP A 30 1.36 10.27 -13.82
CA ASP A 30 -0.04 10.16 -14.25
C ASP A 30 -0.91 11.28 -13.67
N SER A 31 -1.81 11.84 -14.46
CA SER A 31 -2.59 13.02 -14.11
C SER A 31 -3.47 12.81 -12.89
N LEU A 32 -4.13 11.65 -12.76
CA LEU A 32 -4.99 11.34 -11.62
C LEU A 32 -4.18 11.04 -10.36
N THR A 33 -3.04 10.34 -10.50
CA THR A 33 -2.10 10.13 -9.39
C THR A 33 -1.63 11.47 -8.83
N ARG A 34 -1.22 12.41 -9.69
CA ARG A 34 -0.80 13.76 -9.27
C ARG A 34 -1.94 14.54 -8.63
N LYS A 35 -3.13 14.52 -9.22
CA LYS A 35 -4.32 15.19 -8.67
C LYS A 35 -4.59 14.74 -7.23
N ASN A 36 -4.50 13.44 -6.96
CA ASN A 36 -4.76 12.83 -5.66
C ASN A 36 -3.58 12.92 -4.68
N SER A 37 -2.39 13.27 -5.15
CA SER A 37 -1.18 13.43 -4.34
C SER A 37 -1.18 14.75 -3.58
N LEU A 38 -0.51 14.80 -2.42
CA LEU A 38 -0.24 16.05 -1.69
C LEU A 38 0.63 17.01 -2.50
N HIS A 39 1.53 16.46 -3.32
CA HIS A 39 2.37 17.19 -4.26
C HIS A 39 1.88 16.94 -5.69
N THR A 40 1.36 17.95 -6.36
CA THR A 40 0.67 17.81 -7.64
C THR A 40 1.58 18.04 -8.85
N GLU A 41 2.80 18.54 -8.63
CA GLU A 41 3.75 18.87 -9.68
C GLU A 41 4.25 17.61 -10.39
N THR A 42 4.62 17.75 -11.66
CA THR A 42 5.34 16.73 -12.38
C THR A 42 6.77 16.58 -11.83
N VAL A 43 7.24 15.36 -11.79
CA VAL A 43 8.61 15.05 -11.40
C VAL A 43 9.41 14.80 -12.68
N ASN A 44 10.59 15.43 -12.83
CA ASN A 44 11.48 15.12 -13.93
C ASN A 44 12.25 13.82 -13.67
N TRP A 45 12.78 13.22 -14.73
CA TRP A 45 13.45 11.92 -14.67
C TRP A 45 14.65 11.91 -13.73
N GLU A 46 15.51 12.93 -13.77
CA GLU A 46 16.73 13.01 -12.94
C GLU A 46 16.39 13.05 -11.44
N LYS A 47 15.44 13.91 -11.04
CA LYS A 47 14.98 13.98 -9.64
C LYS A 47 14.35 12.65 -9.20
N HIS A 48 13.61 11.99 -10.08
CA HIS A 48 13.03 10.69 -9.79
C HIS A 48 14.11 9.62 -9.58
N CYS A 49 15.14 9.58 -10.42
CA CYS A 49 16.25 8.64 -10.28
C CYS A 49 16.99 8.84 -8.95
N GLN A 50 17.34 10.07 -8.60
CA GLN A 50 18.02 10.39 -7.34
C GLN A 50 17.18 9.98 -6.12
N TRP A 51 15.89 10.26 -6.14
CA TRP A 51 14.96 9.86 -5.10
C TRP A 51 14.85 8.33 -4.99
N PHE A 52 14.76 7.63 -6.12
CA PHE A 52 14.59 6.18 -6.17
C PHE A 52 15.84 5.44 -5.66
N GLU A 53 17.03 5.85 -6.09
CA GLU A 53 18.30 5.33 -5.58
C GLU A 53 18.41 5.50 -4.07
N LYS A 54 18.10 6.69 -3.56
CA LYS A 54 18.10 6.96 -2.12
C LYS A 54 17.12 6.07 -1.36
N ILE A 55 15.96 5.77 -1.92
CA ILE A 55 14.97 4.88 -1.29
C ILE A 55 15.48 3.45 -1.21
N LEU A 56 16.06 2.92 -2.27
CA LEU A 56 16.62 1.57 -2.28
C LEU A 56 17.79 1.43 -1.31
N ASP A 57 18.68 2.42 -1.23
CA ASP A 57 19.83 2.41 -0.32
C ASP A 57 19.43 2.48 1.16
N THR A 58 18.34 3.17 1.48
CA THR A 58 17.91 3.38 2.88
C THR A 58 17.01 2.27 3.44
N HIS A 59 16.83 1.17 2.72
CA HIS A 59 15.95 0.06 3.11
C HIS A 59 14.52 0.51 3.47
N ARG A 60 14.06 1.58 2.86
CA ARG A 60 12.69 2.07 3.05
C ARG A 60 11.70 1.05 2.51
N LEU A 61 10.54 0.98 3.14
CA LEU A 61 9.49 0.06 2.75
C LEU A 61 8.78 0.56 1.49
N LEU A 62 9.27 0.14 0.34
CA LEU A 62 8.66 0.37 -0.98
C LEU A 62 8.40 -0.98 -1.64
N PHE A 63 7.13 -1.23 -1.96
CA PHE A 63 6.68 -2.51 -2.52
C PHE A 63 5.93 -2.30 -3.82
N ILE A 64 6.01 -3.31 -4.70
CA ILE A 64 5.20 -3.45 -5.91
C ILE A 64 4.19 -4.55 -5.68
N LEU A 65 2.92 -4.26 -5.96
CA LEU A 65 1.89 -5.27 -6.10
C LEU A 65 1.91 -5.80 -7.53
N GLU A 66 1.99 -7.11 -7.66
CA GLU A 66 1.88 -7.82 -8.94
C GLU A 66 0.60 -8.66 -8.97
N ASP A 67 -0.03 -8.73 -10.13
CA ASP A 67 -1.04 -9.72 -10.48
C ASP A 67 -0.52 -10.56 -11.64
N LYS A 68 -0.35 -11.87 -11.41
CA LYS A 68 0.22 -12.82 -12.39
C LYS A 68 1.51 -12.32 -13.04
N TYR A 69 2.42 -11.79 -12.19
CA TYR A 69 3.73 -11.22 -12.57
C TYR A 69 3.69 -9.83 -13.23
N TYR A 70 2.51 -9.22 -13.41
CA TYR A 70 2.40 -7.87 -13.94
C TYR A 70 2.27 -6.85 -12.81
N PRO A 71 3.10 -5.81 -12.76
CA PRO A 71 2.96 -4.73 -11.79
C PRO A 71 1.62 -3.99 -11.95
N VAL A 72 0.85 -3.90 -10.87
CA VAL A 72 -0.48 -3.26 -10.86
C VAL A 72 -0.58 -2.09 -9.89
N GLY A 73 0.39 -1.91 -9.00
CA GLY A 73 0.41 -0.81 -8.04
C GLY A 73 1.66 -0.80 -7.18
N GLN A 74 1.82 0.26 -6.41
CA GLN A 74 2.91 0.43 -5.45
C GLN A 74 2.38 0.90 -4.10
N VAL A 75 3.07 0.54 -3.02
CA VAL A 75 2.88 1.10 -1.68
C VAL A 75 4.23 1.39 -1.05
N ARG A 76 4.33 2.57 -0.44
CA ARG A 76 5.49 3.02 0.33
C ARG A 76 5.06 3.39 1.74
N ILE A 77 5.86 3.00 2.71
CA ILE A 77 5.69 3.38 4.12
C ILE A 77 6.90 4.20 4.55
N ASP A 78 6.67 5.44 4.89
CA ASP A 78 7.67 6.34 5.46
C ASP A 78 7.52 6.30 6.99
N ILE A 79 8.49 5.69 7.69
CA ILE A 79 8.43 5.52 9.16
C ILE A 79 9.18 6.65 9.83
N GLU A 80 8.48 7.36 10.70
CA GLU A 80 9.03 8.41 11.55
C GLU A 80 8.37 8.36 12.94
N ASN A 81 9.18 8.36 14.00
CA ASN A 81 8.71 8.38 15.40
C ASN A 81 7.63 7.34 15.73
N GLY A 82 7.74 6.12 15.20
CA GLY A 82 6.78 5.04 15.44
C GLY A 82 5.49 5.14 14.63
N VAL A 83 5.40 6.08 13.69
CA VAL A 83 4.27 6.25 12.76
C VAL A 83 4.73 5.97 11.34
N GLY A 84 4.07 5.04 10.65
CA GLY A 84 4.27 4.73 9.24
C GLY A 84 3.27 5.49 8.38
N THR A 85 3.71 6.51 7.65
CA THR A 85 2.87 7.22 6.68
C THR A 85 2.78 6.43 5.38
N VAL A 86 1.56 6.05 5.03
CA VAL A 86 1.25 5.19 3.88
C VAL A 86 1.04 6.04 2.63
N ASN A 87 1.79 5.74 1.58
CA ASN A 87 1.62 6.30 0.24
C ASN A 87 1.43 5.15 -0.75
N TYR A 88 0.31 5.13 -1.47
CA TYR A 88 0.08 4.11 -2.47
C TYR A 88 -0.53 4.67 -3.76
N SER A 89 -0.33 3.98 -4.85
CA SER A 89 -1.00 4.25 -6.11
C SER A 89 -1.21 2.96 -6.90
N ILE A 90 -2.28 2.95 -7.70
CA ILE A 90 -2.62 1.85 -8.60
C ILE A 90 -2.35 2.30 -10.03
N ALA A 91 -1.78 1.40 -10.83
CA ALA A 91 -1.52 1.62 -12.25
C ALA A 91 -2.78 2.17 -12.94
N PRO A 92 -2.66 3.15 -13.84
CA PRO A 92 -3.81 3.84 -14.44
C PRO A 92 -4.87 2.92 -15.05
N ASP A 93 -4.43 1.89 -15.76
CA ASP A 93 -5.28 0.87 -16.41
C ASP A 93 -5.82 -0.21 -15.47
N LYS A 94 -5.40 -0.20 -14.20
CA LYS A 94 -5.80 -1.19 -13.16
C LYS A 94 -6.68 -0.61 -12.06
N ARG A 95 -7.05 0.66 -12.16
CA ARG A 95 -7.94 1.32 -11.20
C ARG A 95 -9.36 0.76 -11.27
N GLY A 96 -10.09 0.85 -10.15
CA GLY A 96 -11.47 0.36 -10.07
C GLY A 96 -11.61 -1.16 -9.93
N LEU A 97 -10.51 -1.93 -9.93
CA LEU A 97 -10.50 -3.39 -9.84
C LEU A 97 -10.26 -3.93 -8.41
N GLY A 98 -10.29 -3.06 -7.40
CA GLY A 98 -10.11 -3.47 -6.00
C GLY A 98 -8.66 -3.51 -5.50
N TYR A 99 -7.67 -3.34 -6.35
CA TYR A 99 -6.25 -3.43 -5.97
C TYR A 99 -5.82 -2.45 -4.88
N GLY A 100 -6.47 -1.29 -4.76
CA GLY A 100 -6.16 -0.32 -3.72
C GLY A 100 -6.40 -0.86 -2.30
N LYS A 101 -7.48 -1.62 -2.10
CA LYS A 101 -7.73 -2.29 -0.81
C LYS A 101 -6.75 -3.44 -0.59
N ILE A 102 -6.53 -4.25 -1.62
CA ILE A 102 -5.65 -5.42 -1.58
C ILE A 102 -4.21 -5.01 -1.21
N ILE A 103 -3.65 -3.99 -1.86
CA ILE A 103 -2.27 -3.57 -1.61
C ILE A 103 -2.06 -3.10 -0.17
N LEU A 104 -3.05 -2.39 0.41
CA LEU A 104 -2.97 -1.96 1.80
C LEU A 104 -3.09 -3.14 2.77
N GLN A 105 -4.00 -4.10 2.52
CA GLN A 105 -4.11 -5.31 3.34
C GLN A 105 -2.82 -6.13 3.33
N LEU A 106 -2.23 -6.34 2.16
CA LEU A 106 -0.97 -7.07 2.03
C LEU A 106 0.19 -6.35 2.73
N CYS A 107 0.22 -5.03 2.64
CA CYS A 107 1.21 -4.23 3.35
C CYS A 107 1.05 -4.32 4.87
N GLU A 108 -0.18 -4.25 5.40
CA GLU A 108 -0.47 -4.45 6.82
C GLU A 108 -0.03 -5.84 7.29
N ASN A 109 -0.36 -6.89 6.52
CA ASN A 109 0.05 -8.26 6.84
C ASN A 109 1.57 -8.40 6.88
N TYR A 110 2.27 -7.83 5.89
CA TYR A 110 3.73 -7.82 5.87
C TYR A 110 4.31 -7.15 7.12
N LEU A 111 3.81 -5.98 7.51
CA LEU A 111 4.28 -5.27 8.71
C LEU A 111 4.01 -6.08 9.98
N TYR A 112 2.86 -6.72 10.06
CA TYR A 112 2.49 -7.60 11.17
C TYR A 112 3.43 -8.82 11.27
N GLU A 113 3.65 -9.53 10.18
CA GLU A 113 4.54 -10.70 10.13
C GLU A 113 5.99 -10.36 10.46
N LYS A 114 6.43 -9.19 10.04
CA LYS A 114 7.77 -8.65 10.36
C LYS A 114 7.86 -8.01 11.74
N GLN A 115 6.77 -8.07 12.53
CA GLN A 115 6.70 -7.55 13.90
C GLN A 115 7.01 -6.05 14.03
N PHE A 116 6.64 -5.25 13.03
CA PHE A 116 6.72 -3.80 13.13
C PHE A 116 5.73 -3.30 14.18
N SER A 117 6.24 -2.63 15.21
CA SER A 117 5.41 -1.96 16.24
C SER A 117 5.23 -0.49 15.90
N ILE A 118 4.43 -0.21 14.88
CA ILE A 118 4.16 1.15 14.38
C ILE A 118 2.66 1.38 14.21
N SER A 119 2.23 2.63 14.38
CA SER A 119 0.90 3.05 13.92
C SER A 119 0.97 3.37 12.43
N LEU A 120 -0.13 3.15 11.70
CA LEU A 120 -0.23 3.52 10.28
C LEU A 120 -1.07 4.78 10.13
N ARG A 121 -0.65 5.65 9.21
CA ARG A 121 -1.32 6.90 8.88
C ARG A 121 -1.46 7.08 7.39
N GLY A 122 -2.66 7.38 6.91
CA GLY A 122 -2.93 7.86 5.56
C GLY A 122 -3.40 9.31 5.58
N ILE A 123 -2.91 10.14 4.66
CA ILE A 123 -3.38 11.53 4.48
C ILE A 123 -4.02 11.61 3.10
N VAL A 124 -5.30 11.94 3.06
CA VAL A 124 -6.14 11.84 1.86
C VAL A 124 -6.86 13.16 1.59
N LYS A 125 -6.75 13.70 0.38
CA LYS A 125 -7.51 14.88 -0.03
C LYS A 125 -9.01 14.65 0.07
N LYS A 126 -9.78 15.69 0.40
CA LYS A 126 -11.24 15.61 0.57
C LYS A 126 -11.99 15.19 -0.71
N ASP A 127 -11.43 15.43 -1.88
CA ASP A 127 -12.00 15.02 -3.18
C ASP A 127 -11.57 13.59 -3.63
N ASN A 128 -10.65 12.94 -2.92
CA ASN A 128 -10.22 11.57 -3.22
C ASN A 128 -11.09 10.52 -2.52
N ILE A 129 -12.36 10.46 -2.90
CA ILE A 129 -13.37 9.58 -2.29
C ILE A 129 -12.98 8.09 -2.37
N ALA A 130 -12.29 7.68 -3.44
CA ALA A 130 -11.87 6.29 -3.61
C ALA A 130 -10.92 5.85 -2.48
N SER A 131 -9.92 6.67 -2.16
CA SER A 131 -8.96 6.37 -1.09
C SER A 131 -9.61 6.42 0.30
N GLN A 132 -10.50 7.38 0.55
CA GLN A 132 -11.27 7.48 1.79
C GLN A 132 -12.04 6.17 2.08
N LYS A 133 -12.80 5.68 1.09
CA LYS A 133 -13.55 4.43 1.21
C LYS A 133 -12.64 3.23 1.51
N ILE A 134 -11.44 3.19 0.93
CA ILE A 134 -10.49 2.11 1.18
C ILE A 134 -10.02 2.13 2.64
N PHE A 135 -9.54 3.26 3.15
CA PHE A 135 -9.09 3.37 4.53
C PHE A 135 -10.20 3.03 5.53
N LEU A 136 -11.42 3.56 5.34
CA LEU A 136 -12.58 3.22 6.17
C LEU A 136 -12.90 1.72 6.12
N SER A 137 -12.86 1.09 4.93
CA SER A 137 -13.13 -0.35 4.79
C SER A 137 -12.08 -1.24 5.46
N LEU A 138 -10.92 -0.70 5.80
CA LEU A 138 -9.84 -1.36 6.52
C LEU A 138 -9.79 -0.97 8.01
N ASN A 139 -10.87 -0.35 8.52
CA ASN A 139 -11.03 0.06 9.91
C ASN A 139 -9.99 1.07 10.41
N TYR A 140 -9.56 1.99 9.55
CA TYR A 140 -8.83 3.17 9.99
C TYR A 140 -9.80 4.17 10.62
N ALA A 141 -9.40 4.79 11.73
CA ALA A 141 -10.11 5.89 12.32
C ALA A 141 -9.88 7.16 11.49
N GLU A 142 -10.98 7.85 11.15
CA GLU A 142 -10.94 9.10 10.38
C GLU A 142 -10.86 10.29 11.31
N LYS A 143 -10.02 11.25 10.95
CA LYS A 143 -9.96 12.58 11.56
C LYS A 143 -9.95 13.62 10.44
N GLU A 144 -10.86 14.58 10.53
CA GLU A 144 -10.93 15.68 9.57
C GLU A 144 -9.91 16.76 9.92
N ASP A 145 -9.23 17.27 8.90
CA ASP A 145 -8.41 18.47 8.90
C ASP A 145 -8.94 19.44 7.83
N ASP A 146 -8.48 20.69 7.80
CA ASP A 146 -9.01 21.73 6.92
C ASP A 146 -9.07 21.30 5.43
N ASN A 147 -7.99 20.69 4.93
CA ASN A 147 -7.86 20.32 3.51
C ASN A 147 -7.83 18.81 3.25
N TYR A 148 -7.74 18.00 4.30
CA TYR A 148 -7.50 16.56 4.21
C TYR A 148 -8.33 15.78 5.21
N PHE A 149 -8.45 14.48 4.97
CA PHE A 149 -8.74 13.51 6.01
C PHE A 149 -7.47 12.79 6.41
N VAL A 150 -7.28 12.59 7.70
CA VAL A 150 -6.21 11.77 8.26
C VAL A 150 -6.82 10.48 8.75
N TYR A 151 -6.33 9.36 8.24
CA TYR A 151 -6.75 8.01 8.60
C TYR A 151 -5.67 7.38 9.45
N GLU A 152 -6.02 6.94 10.66
CA GLU A 152 -5.05 6.35 11.59
C GLU A 152 -5.51 4.97 12.04
N LYS A 153 -4.53 4.06 12.13
CA LYS A 153 -4.70 2.72 12.69
C LYS A 153 -3.57 2.49 13.68
N THR A 154 -3.94 2.33 14.96
CA THR A 154 -2.97 2.05 16.02
C THR A 154 -2.23 0.75 15.75
N ALA A 155 -1.00 0.66 16.27
CA ALA A 155 -0.08 -0.46 16.07
C ALA A 155 -0.81 -1.80 16.04
N LEU A 156 -0.51 -2.61 15.05
CA LEU A 156 -1.01 -3.95 14.87
C LEU A 156 -0.56 -4.81 16.07
N SER A 157 -1.23 -4.63 17.23
CA SER A 157 -1.03 -5.50 18.38
C SER A 157 -1.54 -6.90 18.03
N HIS A 158 -0.88 -7.94 18.56
CA HIS A 158 -1.16 -9.35 18.35
C HIS A 158 -2.61 -9.75 18.67
N HIS A 159 -3.59 -9.23 17.96
CA HIS A 159 -4.93 -9.78 17.95
C HIS A 159 -4.99 -10.83 16.83
N LYS A 160 -4.95 -12.10 17.24
CA LYS A 160 -5.21 -13.26 16.37
C LYS A 160 -6.38 -12.95 15.46
N ILE A 161 -6.13 -12.78 14.16
CA ILE A 161 -7.17 -12.91 13.16
C ILE A 161 -7.60 -14.36 13.23
N LYS A 162 -8.73 -14.64 13.90
CA LYS A 162 -9.37 -15.94 13.82
C LYS A 162 -9.79 -16.11 12.36
N ASN A 163 -9.09 -16.99 11.65
CA ASN A 163 -9.58 -17.55 10.40
C ASN A 163 -10.90 -18.26 10.71
N THR A 164 -12.00 -17.59 10.44
CA THR A 164 -13.31 -18.22 10.42
C THR A 164 -13.48 -18.88 9.05
N ILE A 165 -12.77 -19.99 8.88
CA ILE A 165 -13.18 -20.99 7.89
C ILE A 165 -13.99 -22.00 8.69
N SER A 166 -15.30 -21.82 8.71
CA SER A 166 -16.23 -22.85 9.13
C SER A 166 -16.22 -23.96 8.07
N GLY A 167 -15.33 -24.93 8.26
CA GLY A 167 -15.41 -26.20 7.55
C GLY A 167 -16.52 -27.03 8.17
N GLY A 168 -17.61 -27.20 7.44
CA GLY A 168 -18.67 -28.14 7.79
C GLY A 168 -18.12 -29.57 7.79
N ASN A 169 -18.16 -30.20 8.94
CA ASN A 169 -18.07 -31.64 9.08
C ASN A 169 -19.37 -32.28 8.58
N THR A 170 -19.30 -33.06 7.55
CA THR A 170 -20.26 -34.13 7.31
C THR A 170 -19.61 -35.46 7.68
N PRO A 171 -20.21 -36.24 8.58
CA PRO A 171 -19.73 -37.59 8.85
C PRO A 171 -20.28 -38.55 7.78
N TYR A 172 -19.39 -39.32 7.18
CA TYR A 172 -19.79 -40.55 6.54
C TYR A 172 -19.33 -41.73 7.37
N GLN A 173 -20.30 -42.56 7.65
CA GLN A 173 -20.17 -43.90 8.24
C GLN A 173 -19.26 -44.82 7.40
#